data_965d2558b0fb8d9678dd121c286eb82a
#
_entry.id   965d2558b0fb8d9678dd121c286eb82a
#
_cell.length_a   1.000
_cell.length_b   1.000
_cell.length_c   1.000
_cell.angle_alpha   90.00
_cell.angle_beta   90.00
_cell.angle_gamma   90.00
#
_symmetry.space_group_name_H-M   'P 1'
#
loop_
_entity.id
_entity.type
_entity.pdbx_description
1 polymer ?
#
loop_
_entity_poly.entity_id
_entity_poly.type
_entity_poly.pdbx_seq_one_letter_code
_entity_poly.pdbx_strand_id
1 'polypeptide(L)'
;MDCLRFFLYLVHCMLKRTLLISLMMCAAAFSASGRYWNTGLGGVTLQHLSMQASPRSAALSGAGVADPARVSEVTRNPLAITRIQAAEFGLNQIVFGDAGADDFVSVYYGLPLGESFALSFGLEYLGYDDIEGRDENGELAAEYGAYAWAAQAGFGNRGQAFGWSVSARFAYQTIDDESTVAILADGGVIYRVMEYVSFGATITNFGYVTDSEYDGAHEAAPLALQAGVTGIVPVARIFNLQSLWEVHLSADIYRRVDMDAPEWRFGTEIAYQEFLLFRAGYALRPNTEDGFSAGIGFSFGGIIFDYGYSPRPALGDGNHYLGLGVRF
;
A
#
# COMPACT_ATOMS: atom_id res chain seq x y z
N MET A 1 -25.14 -37.28 -9.55
CA MET A 1 -24.98 -36.21 -10.56
C MET A 1 -25.54 -34.84 -10.09
N ASP A 2 -26.39 -34.84 -9.07
CA ASP A 2 -27.08 -33.61 -8.60
C ASP A 2 -26.29 -32.78 -7.57
N CYS A 3 -25.40 -33.41 -6.81
CA CYS A 3 -24.59 -32.68 -5.80
C CYS A 3 -23.57 -31.72 -6.41
N LEU A 4 -22.97 -32.09 -7.55
CA LEU A 4 -22.00 -31.23 -8.25
C LEU A 4 -22.70 -30.03 -8.93
N ARG A 5 -23.90 -30.22 -9.46
CA ARG A 5 -24.73 -29.14 -10.02
C ARG A 5 -25.20 -28.17 -8.94
N PHE A 6 -25.59 -28.66 -7.77
CA PHE A 6 -25.98 -27.85 -6.63
C PHE A 6 -24.78 -27.05 -6.08
N PHE A 7 -23.61 -27.67 -5.99
CA PHE A 7 -22.37 -26.99 -5.57
C PHE A 7 -21.95 -25.88 -6.56
N LEU A 8 -22.00 -26.15 -7.86
CA LEU A 8 -21.73 -25.17 -8.91
C LEU A 8 -22.74 -24.02 -8.90
N TYR A 9 -24.01 -24.31 -8.62
CA TYR A 9 -25.06 -23.29 -8.49
C TYR A 9 -24.84 -22.39 -7.26
N LEU A 10 -24.47 -22.98 -6.12
CA LEU A 10 -24.15 -22.26 -4.88
C LEU A 10 -22.91 -21.36 -5.07
N VAL A 11 -21.85 -21.88 -5.67
CA VAL A 11 -20.64 -21.12 -6.01
C VAL A 11 -20.97 -19.96 -6.97
N HIS A 12 -21.78 -20.21 -7.99
CA HIS A 12 -22.20 -19.20 -8.94
C HIS A 12 -23.08 -18.10 -8.29
N CYS A 13 -23.96 -18.48 -7.36
CA CYS A 13 -24.82 -17.56 -6.62
C CYS A 13 -24.00 -16.72 -5.61
N MET A 14 -23.00 -17.33 -4.95
CA MET A 14 -22.07 -16.63 -4.07
C MET A 14 -21.16 -15.67 -4.85
N LEU A 15 -20.65 -16.08 -6.01
CA LEU A 15 -19.84 -15.23 -6.89
C LEU A 15 -20.64 -13.99 -7.34
N LYS A 16 -21.88 -14.18 -7.77
CA LYS A 16 -22.74 -13.04 -8.18
C LYS A 16 -23.02 -12.10 -7.02
N ARG A 17 -23.27 -12.62 -5.81
CA ARG A 17 -23.53 -11.78 -4.63
C ARG A 17 -22.30 -11.01 -4.17
N THR A 18 -21.12 -11.65 -4.13
CA THR A 18 -19.86 -10.98 -3.77
C THR A 18 -19.44 -9.96 -4.83
N LEU A 19 -19.58 -10.27 -6.10
CA LEU A 19 -19.32 -9.30 -7.19
C LEU A 19 -20.28 -8.11 -7.10
N LEU A 20 -21.57 -8.35 -6.80
CA LEU A 20 -22.57 -7.30 -6.65
C LEU A 20 -22.28 -6.42 -5.41
N ILE A 21 -21.87 -7.02 -4.30
CA ILE A 21 -21.51 -6.28 -3.07
C ILE A 21 -20.23 -5.47 -3.31
N SER A 22 -19.23 -6.03 -3.97
CA SER A 22 -17.99 -5.31 -4.34
C SER A 22 -18.29 -4.16 -5.32
N LEU A 23 -19.14 -4.39 -6.30
CA LEU A 23 -19.59 -3.34 -7.22
C LEU A 23 -20.43 -2.26 -6.53
N MET A 24 -21.31 -2.63 -5.59
CA MET A 24 -22.09 -1.70 -4.78
C MET A 24 -21.21 -0.90 -3.81
N MET A 25 -20.20 -1.52 -3.19
CA MET A 25 -19.22 -0.80 -2.36
C MET A 25 -18.39 0.17 -3.20
N CYS A 26 -17.92 -0.24 -4.37
CA CYS A 26 -17.26 0.64 -5.32
C CYS A 26 -18.18 1.77 -5.81
N ALA A 27 -19.45 1.46 -6.13
CA ALA A 27 -20.42 2.47 -6.58
C ALA A 27 -20.84 3.40 -5.44
N ALA A 28 -20.97 2.91 -4.20
CA ALA A 28 -21.26 3.74 -3.03
C ALA A 28 -20.06 4.64 -2.66
N ALA A 29 -18.84 4.12 -2.74
CA ALA A 29 -17.62 4.92 -2.62
C ALA A 29 -17.53 5.98 -3.73
N PHE A 30 -17.93 5.63 -4.95
CA PHE A 30 -17.99 6.56 -6.07
C PHE A 30 -19.07 7.65 -5.92
N SER A 31 -20.22 7.33 -5.34
CA SER A 31 -21.34 8.29 -5.17
C SER A 31 -21.25 9.13 -3.89
N ALA A 32 -20.62 8.64 -2.83
CA ALA A 32 -20.34 9.42 -1.62
C ALA A 32 -19.28 10.51 -1.84
N SER A 33 -18.59 10.47 -2.96
CA SER A 33 -17.36 11.20 -3.23
C SER A 33 -17.51 12.57 -3.88
N GLY A 34 -18.72 13.11 -4.05
CA GLY A 34 -18.90 14.41 -4.70
C GLY A 34 -18.11 15.57 -4.07
N ARG A 35 -17.68 15.44 -2.81
CA ARG A 35 -16.79 16.39 -2.14
C ARG A 35 -15.30 16.04 -2.31
N TYR A 36 -14.95 14.75 -2.38
CA TYR A 36 -13.56 14.29 -2.43
C TYR A 36 -12.96 14.29 -3.85
N TRP A 37 -13.80 14.19 -4.90
CA TRP A 37 -13.31 14.05 -6.28
C TRP A 37 -13.08 15.36 -7.03
N ASN A 38 -13.22 16.51 -6.36
CA ASN A 38 -13.03 17.84 -6.95
C ASN A 38 -11.95 18.67 -6.26
N THR A 39 -11.04 18.03 -5.52
CA THR A 39 -9.97 18.76 -4.82
C THR A 39 -8.89 19.32 -5.73
N GLY A 40 -8.84 18.99 -7.00
CA GLY A 40 -7.79 19.46 -7.91
C GLY A 40 -6.37 19.03 -7.50
N LEU A 41 -5.40 19.22 -8.38
CA LEU A 41 -3.98 19.04 -8.05
C LEU A 41 -3.57 20.01 -6.95
N GLY A 42 -3.12 19.51 -5.80
CA GLY A 42 -2.65 20.32 -4.66
C GLY A 42 -3.65 20.50 -3.52
N GLY A 43 -4.91 20.03 -3.65
CA GLY A 43 -5.92 20.10 -2.58
C GLY A 43 -5.87 18.94 -1.58
N VAL A 44 -4.75 18.21 -1.49
CA VAL A 44 -4.54 17.06 -0.60
C VAL A 44 -3.35 17.32 0.31
N THR A 45 -3.58 17.21 1.60
CA THR A 45 -2.55 17.27 2.66
C THR A 45 -2.07 15.86 3.04
N LEU A 46 -1.13 15.73 3.98
CA LEU A 46 -0.62 14.46 4.48
C LEU A 46 -0.09 13.54 3.36
N GLN A 47 0.62 14.11 2.40
CA GLN A 47 1.12 13.42 1.21
C GLN A 47 1.98 12.18 1.53
N HIS A 48 2.65 12.16 2.69
CA HIS A 48 3.43 11.02 3.16
C HIS A 48 2.61 9.72 3.24
N LEU A 49 1.29 9.81 3.49
CA LEU A 49 0.40 8.66 3.52
C LEU A 49 0.21 7.98 2.16
N SER A 50 0.59 8.61 1.07
CA SER A 50 0.54 8.04 -0.29
C SER A 50 1.88 7.45 -0.77
N MET A 51 2.96 7.67 -0.03
CA MET A 51 4.29 7.17 -0.38
C MET A 51 4.36 5.64 -0.18
N GLN A 52 5.10 4.93 -1.03
CA GLN A 52 5.36 3.51 -0.80
C GLN A 52 6.27 3.36 0.42
N ALA A 53 5.74 2.77 1.49
CA ALA A 53 6.48 2.64 2.76
C ALA A 53 7.30 1.35 2.86
N SER A 54 7.00 0.33 2.05
CA SER A 54 7.71 -0.94 2.09
C SER A 54 8.58 -1.16 0.85
N PRO A 55 9.77 -1.78 0.99
CA PRO A 55 10.64 -2.09 -0.14
C PRO A 55 9.98 -3.00 -1.18
N ARG A 56 9.16 -3.98 -0.72
CA ARG A 56 8.43 -4.86 -1.63
C ARG A 56 7.43 -4.08 -2.48
N SER A 57 6.60 -3.27 -1.84
CA SER A 57 5.62 -2.45 -2.55
C SER A 57 6.29 -1.48 -3.53
N ALA A 58 7.38 -0.84 -3.12
CA ALA A 58 8.16 0.04 -3.98
C ALA A 58 8.74 -0.71 -5.19
N ALA A 59 9.34 -1.89 -4.97
CA ALA A 59 9.92 -2.71 -6.03
C ALA A 59 8.90 -3.24 -7.05
N LEU A 60 7.63 -3.36 -6.63
CA LEU A 60 6.51 -3.75 -7.50
C LEU A 60 5.76 -2.53 -8.09
N SER A 61 6.30 -1.31 -7.96
CA SER A 61 5.63 -0.05 -8.36
C SER A 61 4.24 0.12 -7.73
N GLY A 62 4.02 -0.44 -6.53
CA GLY A 62 2.76 -0.42 -5.81
C GLY A 62 1.71 -1.43 -6.31
N ALA A 63 2.06 -2.34 -7.23
CA ALA A 63 1.20 -3.45 -7.62
C ALA A 63 1.17 -4.56 -6.55
N GLY A 64 0.19 -5.47 -6.63
CA GLY A 64 0.06 -6.64 -5.77
C GLY A 64 -0.96 -6.47 -4.65
N VAL A 65 -2.00 -5.65 -4.83
CA VAL A 65 -3.09 -5.52 -3.85
C VAL A 65 -3.74 -6.87 -3.53
N ALA A 66 -3.81 -7.77 -4.50
CA ALA A 66 -4.36 -9.12 -4.36
C ALA A 66 -3.34 -10.18 -3.90
N ASP A 67 -2.09 -9.77 -3.66
CA ASP A 67 -1.01 -10.62 -3.14
C ASP A 67 -0.24 -9.94 -2.00
N PRO A 68 -0.90 -9.63 -0.89
CA PRO A 68 -0.24 -9.05 0.26
C PRO A 68 0.66 -10.09 0.92
N ALA A 69 1.96 -10.00 0.74
CA ALA A 69 2.89 -11.05 1.17
C ALA A 69 3.62 -10.72 2.48
N ARG A 70 3.68 -9.44 2.88
CA ARG A 70 4.51 -8.99 4.01
C ARG A 70 3.72 -8.12 4.98
N VAL A 71 4.01 -8.26 6.28
CA VAL A 71 3.46 -7.38 7.33
C VAL A 71 3.95 -5.94 7.13
N SER A 72 5.13 -5.74 6.54
CA SER A 72 5.67 -4.41 6.22
C SER A 72 4.78 -3.55 5.30
N GLU A 73 3.77 -4.15 4.68
CA GLU A 73 2.84 -3.46 3.77
C GLU A 73 1.56 -2.95 4.46
N VAL A 74 1.33 -3.29 5.74
CA VAL A 74 0.05 -3.00 6.44
C VAL A 74 -0.37 -1.54 6.42
N THR A 75 0.58 -0.62 6.33
CA THR A 75 0.32 0.82 6.30
C THR A 75 -0.16 1.32 4.92
N ARG A 76 -0.02 0.52 3.87
CA ARG A 76 -0.43 0.86 2.49
C ARG A 76 -1.44 -0.12 1.92
N ASN A 77 -1.31 -1.38 2.27
CA ASN A 77 -2.23 -2.43 1.86
C ASN A 77 -2.84 -3.08 3.10
N PRO A 78 -4.03 -2.67 3.54
CA PRO A 78 -4.66 -3.25 4.72
C PRO A 78 -4.88 -4.77 4.58
N LEU A 79 -4.94 -5.31 3.37
CA LEU A 79 -5.07 -6.75 3.14
C LEU A 79 -3.85 -7.57 3.58
N ALA A 80 -2.70 -6.94 3.85
CA ALA A 80 -1.55 -7.61 4.44
C ALA A 80 -1.88 -8.28 5.78
N ILE A 81 -2.86 -7.76 6.53
CA ILE A 81 -3.38 -8.35 7.76
C ILE A 81 -3.90 -9.77 7.52
N THR A 82 -4.50 -10.03 6.36
CA THR A 82 -5.07 -11.35 6.02
C THR A 82 -4.00 -12.45 5.83
N ARG A 83 -2.73 -12.09 5.83
CA ARG A 83 -1.59 -13.01 5.63
C ARG A 83 -0.71 -13.17 6.87
N ILE A 84 -0.99 -12.49 7.96
CA ILE A 84 -0.21 -12.60 9.20
C ILE A 84 -0.41 -14.00 9.82
N GLN A 85 0.56 -14.87 9.66
CA GLN A 85 0.53 -16.27 10.16
C GLN A 85 1.38 -16.46 11.42
N ALA A 86 2.39 -15.62 11.60
CA ALA A 86 3.29 -15.61 12.75
C ALA A 86 3.45 -14.17 13.23
N ALA A 87 3.88 -13.97 14.47
CA ALA A 87 4.22 -12.64 14.93
C ALA A 87 5.44 -12.14 14.15
N GLU A 88 5.35 -10.93 13.63
CA GLU A 88 6.40 -10.29 12.84
C GLU A 88 6.55 -8.83 13.27
N PHE A 89 7.77 -8.42 13.55
CA PHE A 89 8.12 -7.04 13.83
C PHE A 89 9.21 -6.59 12.86
N GLY A 90 9.18 -5.34 12.46
CA GLY A 90 10.24 -4.81 11.63
C GLY A 90 10.12 -3.32 11.37
N LEU A 91 11.06 -2.84 10.59
CA LEU A 91 11.17 -1.45 10.17
C LEU A 91 11.48 -1.36 8.67
N ASN A 92 11.05 -0.27 8.08
CA ASN A 92 11.48 0.15 6.76
C ASN A 92 12.01 1.58 6.82
N GLN A 93 12.96 1.87 5.94
CA GLN A 93 13.52 3.20 5.74
C GLN A 93 13.51 3.53 4.25
N ILE A 94 13.20 4.77 3.91
CA ILE A 94 13.40 5.31 2.58
C ILE A 94 14.60 6.24 2.65
N VAL A 95 15.58 5.99 1.80
CA VAL A 95 16.66 6.93 1.52
C VAL A 95 16.28 7.62 0.22
N PHE A 96 15.96 8.88 0.33
CA PHE A 96 15.59 9.70 -0.82
C PHE A 96 16.85 10.04 -1.63
N GLY A 97 16.71 10.11 -2.96
CA GLY A 97 17.70 10.79 -3.79
C GLY A 97 17.70 12.29 -3.49
N ASP A 98 18.14 13.13 -4.40
CA ASP A 98 18.34 14.58 -4.22
C ASP A 98 17.09 15.40 -3.83
N ALA A 99 16.03 14.82 -3.36
CA ALA A 99 14.70 15.44 -3.26
C ALA A 99 14.29 15.95 -1.87
N GLY A 100 15.19 16.44 -1.05
CA GLY A 100 14.86 17.34 0.06
C GLY A 100 14.09 16.77 1.26
N ALA A 101 13.65 15.52 1.27
CA ALA A 101 13.18 14.86 2.47
C ALA A 101 14.32 14.00 3.03
N ASP A 102 14.61 14.14 4.33
CA ASP A 102 15.81 13.54 4.89
C ASP A 102 15.54 12.16 5.45
N ASP A 103 14.44 11.98 6.16
CA ASP A 103 14.15 10.73 6.84
C ASP A 103 12.70 10.29 6.63
N PHE A 104 12.51 9.09 6.08
CA PHE A 104 11.27 8.35 6.22
C PHE A 104 11.55 7.00 6.86
N VAL A 105 10.92 6.77 8.01
CA VAL A 105 11.00 5.49 8.72
C VAL A 105 9.59 5.00 9.02
N SER A 106 9.36 3.71 8.83
CA SER A 106 8.16 3.04 9.33
C SER A 106 8.49 1.82 10.16
N VAL A 107 7.76 1.64 11.25
CA VAL A 107 7.82 0.46 12.12
C VAL A 107 6.49 -0.28 12.01
N TYR A 108 6.53 -1.59 11.93
CA TYR A 108 5.34 -2.41 11.85
C TYR A 108 5.39 -3.61 12.77
N TYR A 109 4.22 -4.04 13.20
CA TYR A 109 4.04 -5.25 13.98
C TYR A 109 2.77 -5.97 13.54
N GLY A 110 2.88 -7.27 13.33
CA GLY A 110 1.78 -8.16 13.02
C GLY A 110 1.65 -9.27 14.05
N LEU A 111 0.42 -9.54 14.51
CA LEU A 111 0.13 -10.54 15.51
C LEU A 111 -1.05 -11.42 15.08
N PRO A 112 -0.86 -12.75 14.90
CA PRO A 112 -1.98 -13.64 14.68
C PRO A 112 -2.81 -13.81 15.96
N LEU A 113 -4.13 -13.78 15.82
CA LEU A 113 -5.10 -14.06 16.88
C LEU A 113 -5.81 -15.38 16.60
N GLY A 114 -5.29 -16.47 17.15
CA GLY A 114 -5.76 -17.81 16.84
C GLY A 114 -5.58 -18.14 15.36
N GLU A 115 -6.49 -18.94 14.79
CA GLU A 115 -6.37 -19.45 13.41
C GLU A 115 -7.00 -18.51 12.36
N SER A 116 -7.96 -17.67 12.78
CA SER A 116 -8.86 -16.97 11.85
C SER A 116 -8.63 -15.47 11.75
N PHE A 117 -8.00 -14.84 12.73
CA PHE A 117 -7.87 -13.38 12.80
C PHE A 117 -6.43 -12.95 13.00
N ALA A 118 -6.16 -11.67 12.74
CA ALA A 118 -4.89 -11.05 13.05
C ALA A 118 -5.08 -9.57 13.38
N LEU A 119 -4.10 -9.03 14.12
CA LEU A 119 -3.92 -7.60 14.38
C LEU A 119 -2.66 -7.10 13.68
N SER A 120 -2.66 -5.83 13.36
CA SER A 120 -1.46 -5.13 12.92
C SER A 120 -1.36 -3.76 13.56
N PHE A 121 -0.12 -3.29 13.72
CA PHE A 121 0.20 -1.94 14.15
C PHE A 121 1.26 -1.39 13.20
N GLY A 122 1.14 -0.11 12.87
CA GLY A 122 2.09 0.62 12.04
C GLY A 122 2.33 2.00 12.62
N LEU A 123 3.57 2.46 12.55
CA LEU A 123 3.98 3.82 12.88
C LEU A 123 4.87 4.32 11.76
N GLU A 124 4.63 5.52 11.27
CA GLU A 124 5.39 6.16 10.21
C GLU A 124 5.82 7.55 10.65
N TYR A 125 7.02 7.93 10.23
CA TYR A 125 7.57 9.25 10.43
C TYR A 125 8.23 9.73 9.14
N LEU A 126 7.98 10.97 8.78
CA LEU A 126 8.66 11.69 7.71
C LEU A 126 9.18 13.01 8.30
N GLY A 127 10.46 13.27 8.16
CA GLY A 127 11.11 14.52 8.56
C GLY A 127 11.80 15.18 7.39
N TYR A 128 11.91 16.49 7.49
CA TYR A 128 12.73 17.32 6.63
C TYR A 128 13.73 18.05 7.51
N ASP A 129 14.95 18.25 7.02
CA ASP A 129 15.92 19.13 7.64
C ASP A 129 15.40 20.58 7.64
N ASP A 130 16.08 21.45 8.35
CA ASP A 130 15.74 22.87 8.43
C ASP A 130 15.63 23.48 7.03
N ILE A 131 14.46 24.00 6.72
CA ILE A 131 14.15 24.63 5.42
C ILE A 131 14.46 26.12 5.54
N GLU A 132 15.38 26.59 4.69
CA GLU A 132 15.69 28.04 4.63
C GLU A 132 14.50 28.84 4.08
N GLY A 133 13.86 29.62 4.95
CA GLY A 133 12.89 30.63 4.56
C GLY A 133 13.59 31.85 3.97
N ARG A 134 13.09 32.38 2.83
CA ARG A 134 13.60 33.59 2.22
C ARG A 134 12.50 34.64 2.13
N ASP A 135 12.88 35.90 2.37
CA ASP A 135 11.97 37.02 2.22
C ASP A 135 11.71 37.36 0.73
N GLU A 136 10.86 38.34 0.49
CA GLU A 136 10.52 38.84 -0.85
C GLU A 136 11.72 39.38 -1.65
N ASN A 137 12.85 39.68 -0.99
CA ASN A 137 14.09 40.10 -1.61
C ASN A 137 15.06 38.96 -1.84
N GLY A 138 14.71 37.72 -1.39
CA GLY A 138 15.55 36.54 -1.49
C GLY A 138 16.60 36.41 -0.38
N GLU A 139 16.54 37.27 0.65
CA GLU A 139 17.42 37.22 1.82
C GLU A 139 16.91 36.16 2.81
N LEU A 140 17.83 35.52 3.55
CA LEU A 140 17.49 34.52 4.57
C LEU A 140 16.65 35.18 5.67
N ALA A 141 15.39 34.74 5.82
CA ALA A 141 14.46 35.32 6.77
C ALA A 141 14.37 34.51 8.06
N ALA A 142 14.12 33.19 7.94
CA ALA A 142 14.02 32.25 9.04
C ALA A 142 14.29 30.82 8.54
N GLU A 143 14.67 29.95 9.45
CA GLU A 143 14.67 28.49 9.22
C GLU A 143 13.39 27.91 9.83
N TYR A 144 12.73 27.00 9.13
CA TYR A 144 11.56 26.31 9.64
C TYR A 144 11.64 24.81 9.39
N GLY A 145 11.07 24.02 10.29
CA GLY A 145 11.02 22.57 10.18
C GLY A 145 9.68 22.08 9.64
N ALA A 146 9.71 20.92 9.03
CA ALA A 146 8.51 20.19 8.63
C ALA A 146 8.63 18.72 9.01
N TYR A 147 7.57 18.15 9.58
CA TYR A 147 7.51 16.71 9.82
C TYR A 147 6.08 16.21 9.81
N ALA A 148 5.95 14.91 9.58
CA ALA A 148 4.68 14.22 9.62
C ALA A 148 4.84 12.84 10.27
N TRP A 149 3.81 12.39 10.96
CA TRP A 149 3.76 11.02 11.47
C TRP A 149 2.35 10.45 11.41
N ALA A 150 2.25 9.14 11.36
CA ALA A 150 0.99 8.44 11.41
C ALA A 150 1.10 7.15 12.23
N ALA A 151 0.09 6.89 13.05
CA ALA A 151 -0.06 5.64 13.79
C ALA A 151 -1.32 4.91 13.32
N GLN A 152 -1.21 3.60 13.11
CA GLN A 152 -2.28 2.76 12.59
C GLN A 152 -2.44 1.51 13.44
N ALA A 153 -3.68 1.10 13.67
CA ALA A 153 -4.04 -0.20 14.21
C ALA A 153 -5.07 -0.87 13.30
N GLY A 154 -4.84 -2.14 12.96
CA GLY A 154 -5.66 -2.88 12.03
C GLY A 154 -6.07 -4.26 12.56
N PHE A 155 -7.21 -4.72 12.06
CA PHE A 155 -7.80 -6.03 12.38
C PHE A 155 -8.32 -6.66 11.09
N GLY A 156 -8.15 -7.96 10.94
CA GLY A 156 -8.64 -8.66 9.77
C GLY A 156 -8.78 -10.16 9.96
N ASN A 157 -9.49 -10.74 9.03
CA ASN A 157 -9.74 -12.18 8.97
C ASN A 157 -8.76 -12.82 7.97
N ARG A 158 -8.25 -14.00 8.34
CA ARG A 158 -7.30 -14.80 7.55
C ARG A 158 -8.01 -15.92 6.76
N GLY A 159 -9.21 -15.68 6.26
CA GLY A 159 -9.98 -16.69 5.54
C GLY A 159 -9.25 -17.22 4.30
N GLN A 160 -9.34 -18.54 4.05
CA GLN A 160 -8.65 -19.17 2.92
C GLN A 160 -9.15 -18.68 1.56
N ALA A 161 -10.46 -18.69 1.34
CA ALA A 161 -11.06 -18.23 0.09
C ALA A 161 -11.38 -16.72 0.11
N PHE A 162 -11.84 -16.22 1.23
CA PHE A 162 -12.23 -14.82 1.41
C PHE A 162 -11.59 -14.23 2.65
N GLY A 163 -10.88 -13.13 2.48
CA GLY A 163 -10.29 -12.34 3.54
C GLY A 163 -10.78 -10.91 3.49
N TRP A 164 -10.80 -10.26 4.65
CA TRP A 164 -11.09 -8.83 4.77
C TRP A 164 -10.27 -8.23 5.91
N SER A 165 -10.09 -6.92 5.84
CA SER A 165 -9.42 -6.17 6.90
C SER A 165 -9.96 -4.76 6.99
N VAL A 166 -9.84 -4.19 8.17
CA VAL A 166 -10.10 -2.78 8.47
C VAL A 166 -8.99 -2.25 9.36
N SER A 167 -8.66 -0.97 9.24
CA SER A 167 -7.76 -0.30 10.15
C SER A 167 -8.21 1.14 10.43
N ALA A 168 -7.82 1.65 11.58
CA ALA A 168 -7.94 3.04 11.96
C ALA A 168 -6.55 3.67 12.00
N ARG A 169 -6.45 4.90 11.53
CA ARG A 169 -5.20 5.66 11.46
C ARG A 169 -5.40 7.04 12.05
N PHE A 170 -4.45 7.46 12.87
CA PHE A 170 -4.28 8.85 13.27
C PHE A 170 -3.05 9.39 12.55
N ALA A 171 -3.15 10.57 11.95
CA ALA A 171 -2.05 11.23 11.27
C ALA A 171 -1.94 12.68 11.71
N TYR A 172 -0.70 13.16 11.73
CA TYR A 172 -0.33 14.52 12.09
C TYR A 172 0.76 15.02 11.14
N GLN A 173 0.66 16.24 10.73
CA GLN A 173 1.66 16.95 9.95
C GLN A 173 1.81 18.36 10.49
N THR A 174 3.03 18.87 10.52
CA THR A 174 3.30 20.30 10.74
C THR A 174 4.29 20.80 9.70
N ILE A 175 4.07 22.00 9.27
CA ILE A 175 4.96 22.76 8.38
C ILE A 175 4.99 24.15 8.98
N ASP A 176 6.17 24.57 9.48
CA ASP A 176 6.32 25.80 10.25
C ASP A 176 5.35 25.81 11.47
N ASP A 177 4.55 26.83 11.62
CA ASP A 177 3.57 26.99 12.69
C ASP A 177 2.21 26.33 12.40
N GLU A 178 2.00 25.83 11.17
CA GLU A 178 0.74 25.22 10.74
C GLU A 178 0.71 23.70 10.99
N SER A 179 -0.37 23.22 11.56
CA SER A 179 -0.54 21.81 11.84
C SER A 179 -1.86 21.23 11.31
N THR A 180 -1.79 20.04 10.78
CA THR A 180 -2.93 19.26 10.28
C THR A 180 -3.06 17.96 11.03
N VAL A 181 -4.27 17.62 11.47
CA VAL A 181 -4.61 16.36 12.14
C VAL A 181 -5.62 15.61 11.31
N ALA A 182 -5.48 14.29 11.22
CA ALA A 182 -6.46 13.45 10.56
C ALA A 182 -6.79 12.19 11.37
N ILE A 183 -8.06 11.78 11.28
CA ILE A 183 -8.56 10.48 11.74
C ILE A 183 -9.13 9.75 10.53
N LEU A 184 -8.47 8.67 10.14
CA LEU A 184 -8.70 7.98 8.90
C LEU A 184 -9.01 6.50 9.15
N ALA A 185 -9.66 5.88 8.18
CA ALA A 185 -9.92 4.46 8.14
C ALA A 185 -9.47 3.87 6.80
N ASP A 186 -8.95 2.65 6.85
CA ASP A 186 -8.64 1.86 5.67
C ASP A 186 -9.42 0.56 5.71
N GLY A 187 -9.65 -0.03 4.56
CA GLY A 187 -10.31 -1.33 4.48
C GLY A 187 -10.01 -2.04 3.18
N GLY A 188 -10.20 -3.36 3.20
CA GLY A 188 -10.00 -4.16 2.01
C GLY A 188 -10.66 -5.52 2.06
N VAL A 189 -10.85 -6.10 0.88
CA VAL A 189 -11.36 -7.44 0.67
C VAL A 189 -10.49 -8.16 -0.35
N ILE A 190 -10.23 -9.44 -0.09
CA ILE A 190 -9.50 -10.31 -1.00
C ILE A 190 -10.30 -11.60 -1.23
N TYR A 191 -10.39 -12.02 -2.46
CA TYR A 191 -11.05 -13.25 -2.85
C TYR A 191 -10.12 -14.14 -3.68
N ARG A 192 -9.81 -15.32 -3.17
CA ARG A 192 -9.01 -16.34 -3.83
C ARG A 192 -9.93 -17.30 -4.57
N VAL A 193 -10.06 -17.09 -5.87
CA VAL A 193 -10.97 -17.87 -6.73
C VAL A 193 -10.47 -19.28 -6.93
N MET A 194 -9.16 -19.41 -7.03
CA MET A 194 -8.43 -20.69 -7.23
C MET A 194 -7.15 -20.62 -6.39
N GLU A 195 -6.48 -21.76 -6.28
CA GLU A 195 -5.17 -21.85 -5.61
C GLU A 195 -4.17 -20.80 -6.13
N TYR A 196 -4.28 -20.43 -7.40
CA TYR A 196 -3.30 -19.60 -8.12
C TYR A 196 -3.83 -18.22 -8.57
N VAL A 197 -5.08 -17.86 -8.26
CA VAL A 197 -5.66 -16.59 -8.72
C VAL A 197 -6.42 -15.91 -7.60
N SER A 198 -6.02 -14.67 -7.30
CA SER A 198 -6.64 -13.82 -6.30
C SER A 198 -7.09 -12.49 -6.91
N PHE A 199 -8.19 -11.95 -6.40
CA PHE A 199 -8.65 -10.59 -6.64
C PHE A 199 -8.64 -9.83 -5.32
N GLY A 200 -8.19 -8.57 -5.33
CA GLY A 200 -8.16 -7.71 -4.16
C GLY A 200 -8.69 -6.33 -4.47
N ALA A 201 -9.29 -5.70 -3.47
CA ALA A 201 -9.69 -4.30 -3.54
C ALA A 201 -9.50 -3.64 -2.18
N THR A 202 -9.02 -2.40 -2.17
CA THR A 202 -8.78 -1.61 -0.96
C THR A 202 -9.27 -0.17 -1.15
N ILE A 203 -9.67 0.41 -0.03
CA ILE A 203 -9.85 1.83 0.17
C ILE A 203 -8.92 2.25 1.30
N THR A 204 -8.15 3.33 1.10
CA THR A 204 -7.20 3.83 2.10
C THR A 204 -7.40 5.33 2.31
N ASN A 205 -7.10 5.77 3.54
CA ASN A 205 -7.16 7.18 3.95
C ASN A 205 -8.56 7.81 3.85
N PHE A 206 -9.61 7.05 4.12
CA PHE A 206 -10.98 7.57 4.19
C PHE A 206 -11.25 8.15 5.58
N GLY A 207 -11.58 9.42 5.69
CA GLY A 207 -11.94 10.01 6.99
C GLY A 207 -11.92 11.53 7.02
N TYR A 208 -11.67 12.05 8.20
CA TYR A 208 -11.72 13.47 8.52
C TYR A 208 -10.32 14.05 8.66
N VAL A 209 -10.13 15.23 8.13
CA VAL A 209 -8.94 16.07 8.26
C VAL A 209 -9.37 17.40 8.88
N THR A 210 -8.59 17.95 9.81
CA THR A 210 -8.84 19.30 10.32
C THR A 210 -8.63 20.31 9.20
N ASP A 211 -9.49 21.34 9.14
CA ASP A 211 -9.31 22.41 8.20
C ASP A 211 -8.05 23.22 8.57
N SER A 212 -7.29 23.67 7.57
CA SER A 212 -6.21 24.61 7.76
C SER A 212 -6.78 25.98 8.17
N GLU A 213 -6.09 26.70 9.06
CA GLU A 213 -6.46 28.09 9.38
C GLU A 213 -6.25 29.05 8.20
N TYR A 214 -5.50 28.62 7.20
CA TYR A 214 -5.25 29.39 6.00
C TYR A 214 -6.46 29.33 5.05
N ASP A 215 -7.16 30.44 4.94
CA ASP A 215 -8.13 30.78 3.88
C ASP A 215 -9.41 29.93 3.82
N GLY A 216 -9.75 29.16 4.87
CA GLY A 216 -10.97 28.33 4.90
C GLY A 216 -11.00 27.24 3.83
N ALA A 217 -9.85 26.86 3.29
CA ALA A 217 -9.73 25.78 2.33
C ALA A 217 -9.92 24.43 3.05
N HIS A 218 -10.87 23.64 2.57
CA HIS A 218 -11.06 22.28 3.07
C HIS A 218 -9.98 21.37 2.47
N GLU A 219 -9.04 20.97 3.31
CA GLU A 219 -8.04 19.98 2.94
C GLU A 219 -8.61 18.56 2.99
N ALA A 220 -8.15 17.71 2.11
CA ALA A 220 -8.53 16.30 2.05
C ALA A 220 -7.33 15.40 2.31
N ALA A 221 -7.55 14.27 2.98
CA ALA A 221 -6.57 13.19 3.01
C ALA A 221 -6.37 12.59 1.61
N PRO A 222 -5.23 11.93 1.34
CA PRO A 222 -4.96 11.27 0.05
C PRO A 222 -5.77 9.97 -0.08
N LEU A 223 -7.10 10.09 -0.05
CA LEU A 223 -8.02 8.96 -0.23
C LEU A 223 -7.69 8.24 -1.54
N ALA A 224 -7.49 6.94 -1.46
CA ALA A 224 -7.17 6.14 -2.62
C ALA A 224 -7.99 4.85 -2.70
N LEU A 225 -8.24 4.43 -3.93
CA LEU A 225 -8.85 3.16 -4.28
C LEU A 225 -7.85 2.35 -5.11
N GLN A 226 -7.69 1.09 -4.76
CA GLN A 226 -6.89 0.15 -5.55
C GLN A 226 -7.66 -1.16 -5.71
N ALA A 227 -7.65 -1.70 -6.93
CA ALA A 227 -8.20 -3.02 -7.21
C ALA A 227 -7.28 -3.75 -8.18
N GLY A 228 -7.15 -5.05 -8.01
CA GLY A 228 -6.21 -5.81 -8.84
C GLY A 228 -6.43 -7.30 -8.79
N VAL A 229 -5.63 -7.97 -9.62
CA VAL A 229 -5.56 -9.41 -9.73
C VAL A 229 -4.11 -9.87 -9.63
N THR A 230 -3.89 -10.97 -8.94
CA THR A 230 -2.61 -11.66 -8.94
C THR A 230 -2.79 -13.10 -9.35
N GLY A 231 -1.93 -13.55 -10.28
CA GLY A 231 -1.79 -14.92 -10.69
C GLY A 231 -0.46 -15.50 -10.22
N ILE A 232 -0.47 -16.70 -9.64
CA ILE A 232 0.72 -17.47 -9.26
C ILE A 232 0.95 -18.53 -10.32
N VAL A 233 2.12 -18.53 -10.96
CA VAL A 233 2.52 -19.53 -11.95
C VAL A 233 3.31 -20.62 -11.23
N PRO A 234 2.75 -21.83 -11.07
CA PRO A 234 3.45 -22.95 -10.45
C PRO A 234 4.42 -23.58 -11.46
N VAL A 235 5.63 -23.02 -11.54
CA VAL A 235 6.66 -23.42 -12.52
C VAL A 235 6.95 -24.91 -12.46
N ALA A 236 7.03 -25.47 -11.25
CA ALA A 236 7.25 -26.89 -11.04
C ALA A 236 6.19 -27.78 -11.73
N ARG A 237 4.92 -27.39 -11.64
CA ARG A 237 3.79 -28.16 -12.15
C ARG A 237 3.65 -28.05 -13.67
N ILE A 238 3.91 -26.87 -14.22
CA ILE A 238 3.77 -26.60 -15.67
C ILE A 238 4.88 -27.29 -16.47
N PHE A 239 6.09 -27.25 -15.96
CA PHE A 239 7.26 -27.76 -16.68
C PHE A 239 7.70 -29.15 -16.21
N ASN A 240 6.93 -29.79 -15.31
CA ASN A 240 7.25 -31.08 -14.70
C ASN A 240 8.69 -31.15 -14.14
N LEU A 241 9.13 -30.04 -13.54
CA LEU A 241 10.43 -29.88 -12.94
C LEU A 241 10.32 -29.98 -11.44
N GLN A 242 11.35 -30.50 -10.76
CA GLN A 242 11.50 -30.32 -9.30
C GLN A 242 11.92 -28.88 -9.02
N SER A 243 11.10 -27.93 -9.44
CA SER A 243 11.39 -26.51 -9.29
C SER A 243 10.87 -26.01 -7.97
N LEU A 244 11.69 -25.28 -7.26
CA LEU A 244 11.37 -24.60 -6.02
C LEU A 244 11.05 -23.10 -6.27
N TRP A 245 10.83 -22.75 -7.54
CA TRP A 245 10.53 -21.39 -7.98
C TRP A 245 9.02 -21.20 -8.18
N GLU A 246 8.55 -20.05 -7.73
CA GLU A 246 7.20 -19.53 -8.01
C GLU A 246 7.31 -18.16 -8.67
N VAL A 247 6.38 -17.85 -9.56
CA VAL A 247 6.30 -16.54 -10.22
C VAL A 247 4.94 -15.96 -9.95
N HIS A 248 4.90 -14.79 -9.31
CA HIS A 248 3.70 -14.02 -9.05
C HIS A 248 3.61 -12.88 -10.05
N LEU A 249 2.46 -12.76 -10.70
CA LEU A 249 2.17 -11.71 -11.68
C LEU A 249 0.98 -10.92 -11.20
N SER A 250 1.15 -9.62 -10.98
CA SER A 250 0.12 -8.72 -10.48
C SER A 250 -0.20 -7.62 -11.48
N ALA A 251 -1.48 -7.29 -11.60
CA ALA A 251 -1.96 -6.16 -12.36
C ALA A 251 -3.06 -5.43 -11.59
N ASP A 252 -2.84 -4.16 -11.32
CA ASP A 252 -3.69 -3.33 -10.49
C ASP A 252 -4.08 -2.03 -11.19
N ILE A 253 -5.25 -1.52 -10.86
CA ILE A 253 -5.67 -0.16 -11.11
C ILE A 253 -5.71 0.59 -9.78
N TYR A 254 -5.08 1.76 -9.75
CA TYR A 254 -5.00 2.64 -8.58
C TYR A 254 -5.48 4.03 -8.93
N ARG A 255 -6.27 4.64 -8.05
CA ARG A 255 -6.71 6.02 -8.19
C ARG A 255 -6.75 6.70 -6.84
N ARG A 256 -6.10 7.85 -6.74
CA ARG A 256 -6.21 8.79 -5.63
C ARG A 256 -7.15 9.93 -6.01
N VAL A 257 -7.80 10.55 -5.03
CA VAL A 257 -8.85 11.57 -5.26
C VAL A 257 -8.38 12.82 -6.01
N ASP A 258 -7.09 13.17 -5.87
CA ASP A 258 -6.45 14.31 -6.52
C ASP A 258 -5.86 13.98 -7.90
N MET A 259 -6.05 12.75 -8.39
CA MET A 259 -5.56 12.35 -9.71
C MET A 259 -6.68 12.46 -10.76
N ASP A 260 -6.37 13.04 -11.90
CA ASP A 260 -7.31 13.17 -13.02
C ASP A 260 -7.68 11.82 -13.66
N ALA A 261 -6.73 10.88 -13.66
CA ALA A 261 -6.92 9.56 -14.23
C ALA A 261 -6.24 8.47 -13.37
N PRO A 262 -6.70 7.21 -13.46
CA PRO A 262 -6.11 6.11 -12.72
C PRO A 262 -4.73 5.74 -13.25
N GLU A 263 -3.89 5.23 -12.36
CA GLU A 263 -2.63 4.54 -12.69
C GLU A 263 -2.88 3.06 -12.94
N TRP A 264 -2.16 2.49 -13.88
CA TRP A 264 -2.04 1.05 -14.06
C TRP A 264 -0.70 0.58 -13.52
N ARG A 265 -0.73 -0.42 -12.66
CA ARG A 265 0.45 -0.94 -11.97
C ARG A 265 0.62 -2.41 -12.29
N PHE A 266 1.82 -2.79 -12.67
CA PHE A 266 2.19 -4.16 -12.99
C PHE A 266 3.36 -4.58 -12.14
N GLY A 267 3.29 -5.78 -11.57
CA GLY A 267 4.35 -6.31 -10.71
C GLY A 267 4.63 -7.77 -11.01
N THR A 268 5.90 -8.13 -10.92
CA THR A 268 6.37 -9.51 -11.01
C THR A 268 7.27 -9.80 -9.81
N GLU A 269 6.97 -10.87 -9.08
CA GLU A 269 7.83 -11.40 -8.03
C GLU A 269 8.21 -12.84 -8.38
N ILE A 270 9.50 -13.15 -8.38
CA ILE A 270 10.04 -14.49 -8.60
C ILE A 270 10.62 -14.94 -7.26
N ALA A 271 10.01 -15.97 -6.67
CA ALA A 271 10.38 -16.49 -5.37
C ALA A 271 11.07 -17.84 -5.49
N TYR A 272 12.21 -18.00 -4.81
CA TYR A 272 12.85 -19.28 -4.55
C TYR A 272 12.63 -19.67 -3.09
N GLN A 273 11.67 -20.56 -2.84
CA GLN A 273 11.33 -21.08 -1.50
C GLN A 273 11.12 -20.02 -0.42
N GLU A 274 10.60 -18.86 -0.70
CA GLU A 274 10.54 -17.71 0.22
C GLU A 274 11.92 -17.20 0.73
N PHE A 275 13.01 -17.90 0.41
CA PHE A 275 14.37 -17.56 0.82
C PHE A 275 14.91 -16.37 0.03
N LEU A 276 14.72 -16.38 -1.30
CA LEU A 276 15.24 -15.37 -2.22
C LEU A 276 14.12 -14.90 -3.13
N LEU A 277 13.92 -13.59 -3.21
CA LEU A 277 12.88 -12.96 -3.98
C LEU A 277 13.47 -11.90 -4.90
N PHE A 278 13.15 -11.97 -6.18
CA PHE A 278 13.44 -10.93 -7.17
C PHE A 278 12.15 -10.26 -7.57
N ARG A 279 12.16 -8.93 -7.65
CA ARG A 279 10.97 -8.12 -7.94
C ARG A 279 11.24 -7.12 -9.03
N ALA A 280 10.24 -6.93 -9.88
CA ALA A 280 10.21 -5.87 -10.87
C ALA A 280 8.79 -5.32 -10.98
N GLY A 281 8.66 -4.02 -11.11
CA GLY A 281 7.40 -3.33 -11.23
C GLY A 281 7.42 -2.27 -12.32
N TYR A 282 6.25 -1.94 -12.83
CA TYR A 282 6.06 -0.86 -13.78
C TYR A 282 4.72 -0.17 -13.53
N ALA A 283 4.72 1.15 -13.43
CA ALA A 283 3.52 1.94 -13.29
C ALA A 283 3.35 2.88 -14.49
N LEU A 284 2.19 2.78 -15.14
CA LEU A 284 1.73 3.74 -16.16
C LEU A 284 0.99 4.86 -15.44
N ARG A 285 1.53 6.08 -15.47
CA ARG A 285 1.01 7.26 -14.80
C ARG A 285 0.60 8.33 -15.80
N PRO A 286 -0.68 8.72 -15.84
CA PRO A 286 -1.19 9.63 -16.89
C PRO A 286 -0.56 11.03 -16.90
N ASN A 287 -0.15 11.55 -15.74
CA ASN A 287 0.28 12.95 -15.58
C ASN A 287 1.70 13.08 -15.03
N THR A 288 2.42 11.97 -14.89
CA THR A 288 3.81 11.95 -14.42
C THR A 288 4.59 10.94 -15.25
N GLU A 289 5.89 10.91 -15.08
CA GLU A 289 6.71 9.91 -15.77
C GLU A 289 6.33 8.49 -15.33
N ASP A 290 6.20 7.60 -16.31
CA ASP A 290 6.09 6.17 -16.08
C ASP A 290 7.27 5.67 -15.26
N GLY A 291 7.01 4.73 -14.34
CA GLY A 291 8.03 4.29 -13.40
C GLY A 291 8.31 2.79 -13.50
N PHE A 292 9.55 2.44 -13.79
CA PHE A 292 10.09 1.09 -13.56
C PHE A 292 10.66 1.04 -12.14
N SER A 293 10.51 -0.09 -11.46
CA SER A 293 11.12 -0.34 -10.16
C SER A 293 11.63 -1.77 -10.09
N ALA A 294 12.58 -2.02 -9.19
CA ALA A 294 13.13 -3.34 -8.97
C ALA A 294 13.50 -3.55 -7.50
N GLY A 295 13.68 -4.81 -7.11
CA GLY A 295 14.08 -5.11 -5.75
C GLY A 295 14.46 -6.56 -5.54
N ILE A 296 15.01 -6.82 -4.36
CA ILE A 296 15.43 -8.15 -3.90
C ILE A 296 15.01 -8.33 -2.45
N GLY A 297 14.67 -9.56 -2.08
CA GLY A 297 14.32 -9.93 -0.71
C GLY A 297 15.00 -11.21 -0.30
N PHE A 298 15.32 -11.31 1.00
CA PHE A 298 15.84 -12.50 1.65
C PHE A 298 15.02 -12.81 2.90
N SER A 299 14.77 -14.09 3.14
CA SER A 299 14.14 -14.54 4.38
C SER A 299 14.82 -15.82 4.84
N PHE A 300 15.49 -15.75 5.98
CA PHE A 300 16.24 -16.89 6.54
C PHE A 300 16.16 -16.92 8.06
N GLY A 301 15.75 -18.06 8.62
CA GLY A 301 15.70 -18.25 10.07
C GLY A 301 14.83 -17.25 10.82
N GLY A 302 13.75 -16.76 10.19
CA GLY A 302 12.87 -15.74 10.76
C GLY A 302 13.34 -14.30 10.52
N ILE A 303 14.56 -14.08 10.03
CA ILE A 303 15.07 -12.75 9.65
C ILE A 303 14.63 -12.47 8.21
N ILE A 304 14.12 -11.28 7.98
CA ILE A 304 13.65 -10.79 6.69
C ILE A 304 14.46 -9.55 6.34
N PHE A 305 15.00 -9.51 5.14
CA PHE A 305 15.65 -8.35 4.56
C PHE A 305 15.06 -8.08 3.18
N ASP A 306 14.61 -6.86 2.94
CA ASP A 306 14.08 -6.43 1.66
C ASP A 306 14.77 -5.14 1.21
N TYR A 307 15.05 -5.05 -0.09
CA TYR A 307 15.55 -3.85 -0.75
C TYR A 307 14.69 -3.57 -1.98
N GLY A 308 14.38 -2.30 -2.18
CA GLY A 308 13.68 -1.79 -3.35
C GLY A 308 14.35 -0.54 -3.92
N TYR A 309 14.25 -0.36 -5.21
CA TYR A 309 14.69 0.84 -5.90
C TYR A 309 13.61 1.33 -6.86
N SER A 310 13.33 2.63 -6.81
CA SER A 310 12.40 3.28 -7.74
C SER A 310 13.06 4.54 -8.30
N PRO A 311 13.46 4.55 -9.56
CA PRO A 311 14.07 5.72 -10.20
C PRO A 311 13.06 6.87 -10.28
N ARG A 312 13.59 8.10 -10.23
CA ARG A 312 12.85 9.36 -10.44
C ARG A 312 13.61 10.24 -11.43
N PRO A 313 13.54 9.96 -12.73
CA PRO A 313 14.37 10.64 -13.73
C PRO A 313 14.25 12.17 -13.73
N ALA A 314 13.08 12.70 -13.41
CA ALA A 314 12.84 14.15 -13.35
C ALA A 314 13.45 14.84 -12.14
N LEU A 315 13.80 14.10 -11.06
CA LEU A 315 14.24 14.64 -9.79
C LEU A 315 15.69 14.23 -9.42
N GLY A 316 16.45 13.64 -10.37
CA GLY A 316 17.80 13.14 -10.13
C GLY A 316 17.83 11.67 -9.74
N ASP A 317 18.55 11.32 -8.68
CA ASP A 317 18.65 9.94 -8.19
C ASP A 317 17.31 9.40 -7.67
N GLY A 318 17.08 8.10 -7.86
CA GLY A 318 15.87 7.43 -7.39
C GLY A 318 15.88 7.19 -5.88
N ASN A 319 14.75 6.73 -5.37
CA ASN A 319 14.62 6.38 -3.97
C ASN A 319 15.07 4.94 -3.72
N HIS A 320 15.80 4.73 -2.62
CA HIS A 320 16.19 3.43 -2.10
C HIS A 320 15.33 3.08 -0.89
N TYR A 321 14.82 1.87 -0.86
CA TYR A 321 13.95 1.36 0.19
C TYR A 321 14.64 0.19 0.87
N LEU A 322 14.80 0.27 2.18
CA LEU A 322 15.42 -0.75 3.01
C LEU A 322 14.39 -1.29 4.00
N GLY A 323 14.33 -2.59 4.19
CA GLY A 323 13.45 -3.24 5.15
C GLY A 323 14.15 -4.33 5.92
N LEU A 324 13.94 -4.34 7.23
CA LEU A 324 14.43 -5.38 8.14
C LEU A 324 13.27 -5.86 9.02
N GLY A 325 13.07 -7.17 9.09
CA GLY A 325 12.03 -7.77 9.90
C GLY A 325 12.50 -9.03 10.62
N VAL A 326 11.79 -9.37 11.69
CA VAL A 326 11.97 -10.62 12.44
C VAL A 326 10.60 -11.26 12.65
N ARG A 327 10.51 -12.55 12.28
CA ARG A 327 9.33 -13.38 12.43
C ARG A 327 9.57 -14.42 13.53
N PHE A 328 8.58 -14.59 14.42
CA PHE A 328 8.67 -15.47 15.60
C PHE A 328 7.74 -16.66 15.50
#